data_75ab1aa75f6358573214888b612a0a7e
#
_entry.id   75ab1aa75f6358573214888b612a0a7e
#
_cell.length_a   1.000
_cell.length_b   1.000
_cell.length_c   1.000
_cell.angle_alpha   90.00
_cell.angle_beta   90.00
_cell.angle_gamma   90.00
#
_symmetry.space_group_name_H-M   'P 1'
#
loop_
_entity.id
_entity.type
_entity.pdbx_description
1 polymer ?
#
loop_
_entity_poly.entity_id
_entity_poly.type
_entity_poly.pdbx_seq_one_letter_code
_entity_poly.pdbx_strand_id
1 'polypeptide(L)'
;MKFIKDNGGRENYFPCDKKKDRTNDCIARSISIATGLDWMLVMKGLFSIALKMGMMPNDYRVMEEYLLQLGWVKNKPFRKSNGRKYKVKDLPINLDGRYIVKTSRHVTAITYGEHRDTWNCGEWSANSYYTK
;
A
#
# COMPACT_ATOMS: atom_id res chain seq x y z
N MET A 1 14.04 8.46 -4.60
CA MET A 1 13.29 8.71 -3.36
C MET A 1 13.89 7.89 -2.22
N LYS A 2 13.78 8.39 -1.02
CA LYS A 2 14.32 7.72 0.16
C LYS A 2 13.41 6.57 0.57
N PHE A 3 14.01 5.42 0.92
CA PHE A 3 13.28 4.30 1.51
C PHE A 3 13.36 4.36 3.04
N ILE A 4 12.22 4.19 3.70
CA ILE A 4 12.11 4.14 5.16
C ILE A 4 11.38 2.86 5.55
N LYS A 5 12.00 2.08 6.43
CA LYS A 5 11.39 0.86 6.96
C LYS A 5 10.22 1.23 7.89
N ASP A 6 9.03 0.72 7.58
CA ASP A 6 7.80 1.08 8.27
C ASP A 6 6.82 -0.10 8.19
N ASN A 7 6.28 -0.54 9.31
CA ASN A 7 5.31 -1.63 9.35
C ASN A 7 3.86 -1.14 9.51
N GLY A 8 3.61 0.16 9.37
CA GLY A 8 2.27 0.75 9.42
C GLY A 8 1.65 0.78 10.82
N GLY A 9 2.45 0.58 11.86
CA GLY A 9 1.97 0.55 13.24
C GLY A 9 1.59 -0.83 13.74
N ARG A 10 1.79 -1.89 12.94
CA ARG A 10 1.53 -3.26 13.37
C ARG A 10 2.25 -3.60 14.68
N GLU A 11 3.44 -3.07 14.90
CA GLU A 11 4.24 -3.30 16.11
C GLU A 11 3.55 -2.82 17.39
N ASN A 12 2.58 -1.91 17.30
CA ASN A 12 1.80 -1.45 18.46
C ASN A 12 0.90 -2.55 19.01
N TYR A 13 0.63 -3.59 18.22
CA TYR A 13 -0.26 -4.70 18.58
C TYR A 13 0.47 -6.03 18.68
N PHE A 14 1.44 -6.24 17.81
CA PHE A 14 2.19 -7.50 17.74
C PHE A 14 3.68 -7.19 17.78
N PRO A 15 4.42 -7.70 18.78
CA PRO A 15 5.85 -7.50 18.86
C PRO A 15 6.54 -7.97 17.58
N CYS A 16 7.53 -7.20 17.15
CA CYS A 16 8.30 -7.54 15.96
C CYS A 16 9.17 -8.76 16.24
N ASP A 17 8.89 -9.85 15.57
CA ASP A 17 9.73 -11.05 15.60
C ASP A 17 10.52 -11.12 14.28
N LYS A 18 11.84 -10.94 14.36
CA LYS A 18 12.74 -10.97 13.19
C LYS A 18 12.63 -12.26 12.37
N LYS A 19 12.16 -13.33 12.96
CA LYS A 19 11.98 -14.62 12.29
C LYS A 19 10.65 -14.71 11.54
N LYS A 20 9.72 -13.76 11.74
CA LYS A 20 8.38 -13.74 11.17
C LYS A 20 8.11 -12.46 10.39
N ASP A 21 9.05 -12.03 9.55
CA ASP A 21 8.93 -10.80 8.76
C ASP A 21 7.81 -10.86 7.72
N ARG A 22 7.35 -12.06 7.37
CA ARG A 22 6.31 -12.24 6.34
C ARG A 22 4.94 -12.31 6.98
N THR A 23 4.33 -11.16 7.16
CA THR A 23 3.03 -11.03 7.83
C THR A 23 1.85 -11.03 6.86
N ASN A 24 2.10 -10.97 5.54
CA ASN A 24 1.09 -10.92 4.47
C ASN A 24 0.06 -9.80 4.66
N ASP A 25 0.45 -8.71 5.31
CA ASP A 25 -0.41 -7.57 5.61
C ASP A 25 -0.08 -6.33 4.77
N CYS A 26 0.52 -6.51 3.59
CA CYS A 26 0.94 -5.38 2.76
C CYS A 26 -0.21 -4.43 2.43
N ILE A 27 -1.43 -4.91 2.27
CA ILE A 27 -2.61 -4.08 2.04
C ILE A 27 -2.90 -3.21 3.25
N ALA A 28 -3.07 -3.82 4.43
CA ALA A 28 -3.36 -3.09 5.66
C ALA A 28 -2.25 -2.11 6.01
N ARG A 29 -1.02 -2.55 5.90
CA ARG A 29 0.17 -1.74 6.16
C ARG A 29 0.24 -0.52 5.26
N SER A 30 0.07 -0.72 3.95
CA SER A 30 0.12 0.37 2.97
C SER A 30 -1.01 1.38 3.19
N ILE A 31 -2.20 0.91 3.47
CA ILE A 31 -3.34 1.79 3.78
C ILE A 31 -3.06 2.59 5.04
N SER A 32 -2.60 1.95 6.12
CA SER A 32 -2.28 2.65 7.38
C SER A 32 -1.23 3.73 7.18
N ILE A 33 -0.16 3.42 6.45
CA ILE A 33 0.91 4.39 6.17
C ILE A 33 0.37 5.57 5.35
N ALA A 34 -0.35 5.29 4.27
CA ALA A 34 -0.80 6.33 3.35
C ALA A 34 -1.92 7.19 3.93
N THR A 35 -2.80 6.62 4.75
CA THR A 35 -3.96 7.34 5.31
C THR A 35 -3.69 7.92 6.69
N GLY A 36 -2.72 7.40 7.43
CA GLY A 36 -2.52 7.71 8.84
C GLY A 36 -3.51 7.01 9.78
N LEU A 37 -4.37 6.15 9.26
CA LEU A 37 -5.30 5.39 10.08
C LEU A 37 -4.57 4.30 10.88
N ASP A 38 -5.07 4.01 12.07
CA ASP A 38 -4.53 2.96 12.92
C ASP A 38 -4.57 1.60 12.24
N TRP A 39 -3.49 0.83 12.34
CA TRP A 39 -3.34 -0.47 11.67
C TRP A 39 -4.46 -1.44 12.02
N MET A 40 -4.85 -1.52 13.32
CA MET A 40 -5.90 -2.42 13.76
C MET A 40 -7.27 -1.99 13.22
N LEU A 41 -7.54 -0.69 13.14
CA LEU A 41 -8.76 -0.16 12.55
C LEU A 41 -8.86 -0.57 11.08
N VAL A 42 -7.76 -0.44 10.33
CA VAL A 42 -7.70 -0.84 8.92
C VAL A 42 -7.93 -2.36 8.79
N MET A 43 -7.28 -3.16 9.61
CA MET A 43 -7.45 -4.62 9.60
C MET A 43 -8.91 -5.01 9.83
N LYS A 44 -9.55 -4.45 10.86
CA LYS A 44 -10.96 -4.71 11.14
C LYS A 44 -11.86 -4.31 9.98
N GLY A 45 -11.60 -3.19 9.36
CA GLY A 45 -12.36 -2.71 8.20
C GLY A 45 -12.21 -3.66 7.00
N LEU A 46 -11.00 -4.11 6.71
CA LEU A 46 -10.76 -5.06 5.63
C LEU A 46 -11.46 -6.41 5.87
N PHE A 47 -11.38 -6.94 7.10
CA PHE A 47 -12.08 -8.17 7.46
C PHE A 47 -13.61 -8.01 7.33
N SER A 48 -14.15 -6.89 7.77
CA SER A 48 -15.59 -6.62 7.67
C SER A 48 -16.07 -6.60 6.21
N ILE A 49 -15.34 -5.91 5.34
CA ILE A 49 -15.66 -5.85 3.92
C ILE A 49 -15.50 -7.23 3.26
N ALA A 50 -14.43 -7.94 3.60
CA ALA A 50 -14.16 -9.27 3.08
C ALA A 50 -15.32 -10.23 3.38
N LEU A 51 -15.84 -10.20 4.61
CA LEU A 51 -16.98 -11.02 5.01
C LEU A 51 -18.23 -10.69 4.18
N LYS A 52 -18.50 -9.40 3.93
CA LYS A 52 -19.64 -8.97 3.12
C LYS A 52 -19.48 -9.37 1.65
N MET A 53 -18.27 -9.36 1.13
CA MET A 53 -17.99 -9.71 -0.26
C MET A 53 -17.78 -11.22 -0.47
N GLY A 54 -17.65 -11.99 0.60
CA GLY A 54 -17.32 -13.41 0.51
C GLY A 54 -15.92 -13.67 -0.02
N MET A 55 -14.96 -12.82 0.36
CA MET A 55 -13.57 -12.86 -0.09
C MET A 55 -12.61 -12.87 1.09
N MET A 56 -11.35 -13.15 0.83
CA MET A 56 -10.30 -13.03 1.84
C MET A 56 -9.89 -11.57 2.01
N PRO A 57 -9.50 -11.13 3.23
CA PRO A 57 -9.18 -9.73 3.48
C PRO A 57 -7.92 -9.22 2.76
N ASN A 58 -7.07 -10.10 2.24
CA ASN A 58 -5.91 -9.76 1.43
C ASN A 58 -6.17 -9.78 -0.08
N ASP A 59 -7.41 -9.90 -0.49
CA ASP A 59 -7.81 -9.80 -1.91
C ASP A 59 -7.80 -8.32 -2.32
N TYR A 60 -7.22 -8.01 -3.47
CA TYR A 60 -7.15 -6.63 -3.97
C TYR A 60 -8.52 -5.99 -4.19
N ARG A 61 -9.55 -6.79 -4.48
CA ARG A 61 -10.92 -6.27 -4.62
C ARG A 61 -11.47 -5.76 -3.29
N VAL A 62 -11.09 -6.38 -2.18
CA VAL A 62 -11.42 -5.91 -0.83
C VAL A 62 -10.70 -4.60 -0.54
N MET A 63 -9.42 -4.52 -0.87
CA MET A 63 -8.65 -3.28 -0.75
C MET A 63 -9.29 -2.13 -1.53
N GLU A 64 -9.68 -2.38 -2.78
CA GLU A 64 -10.28 -1.36 -3.63
C GLU A 64 -11.61 -0.86 -3.07
N GLU A 65 -12.45 -1.75 -2.53
CA GLU A 65 -13.70 -1.36 -1.88
C GLU A 65 -13.44 -0.53 -0.63
N TYR A 66 -12.49 -0.95 0.20
CA TYR A 66 -12.11 -0.18 1.40
C TYR A 66 -11.63 1.23 1.02
N LEU A 67 -10.75 1.31 0.03
CA LEU A 67 -10.21 2.60 -0.43
C LEU A 67 -11.30 3.48 -1.04
N LEU A 68 -12.21 2.90 -1.80
CA LEU A 68 -13.34 3.63 -2.38
C LEU A 68 -14.22 4.26 -1.29
N GLN A 69 -14.50 3.52 -0.21
CA GLN A 69 -15.26 4.03 0.94
C GLN A 69 -14.53 5.19 1.64
N LEU A 70 -13.20 5.21 1.59
CA LEU A 70 -12.40 6.31 2.13
C LEU A 70 -12.25 7.50 1.17
N GLY A 71 -12.80 7.40 -0.04
CA GLY A 71 -12.69 8.43 -1.06
C GLY A 71 -11.41 8.37 -1.89
N TRP A 72 -10.70 7.26 -1.85
CA TRP A 72 -9.52 7.02 -2.68
C TRP A 72 -9.93 6.45 -4.04
N VAL A 73 -9.24 6.87 -5.09
CA VAL A 73 -9.51 6.43 -6.46
C VAL A 73 -8.29 5.72 -7.07
N LYS A 74 -8.58 4.72 -7.88
CA LYS A 74 -7.57 4.00 -8.64
C LYS A 74 -7.19 4.79 -9.88
N ASN A 75 -5.88 4.87 -10.15
CA ASN A 75 -5.33 5.53 -11.30
C ASN A 75 -4.55 4.54 -12.18
N LYS A 76 -4.56 4.80 -13.49
CA LYS A 76 -3.72 4.07 -14.44
C LYS A 76 -2.24 4.33 -14.14
N PRO A 77 -1.34 3.39 -14.49
CA PRO A 77 0.07 3.58 -14.20
C PRO A 77 0.64 4.81 -14.93
N PHE A 78 1.58 5.46 -14.29
CA PHE A 78 2.44 6.40 -14.98
C PHE A 78 3.24 5.67 -16.05
N ARG A 79 3.40 6.28 -17.22
CA ARG A 79 4.20 5.73 -18.30
C ARG A 79 5.27 6.70 -18.77
N LYS A 80 6.43 6.14 -19.11
CA LYS A 80 7.50 6.89 -19.75
C LYS A 80 7.13 7.19 -21.20
N SER A 81 7.88 8.08 -21.84
CA SER A 81 7.69 8.43 -23.26
C SER A 81 7.75 7.20 -24.18
N ASN A 82 8.52 6.17 -23.81
CA ASN A 82 8.62 4.92 -24.57
C ASN A 82 7.48 3.93 -24.28
N GLY A 83 6.47 4.31 -23.48
CA GLY A 83 5.32 3.49 -23.13
C GLY A 83 5.54 2.54 -21.96
N ARG A 84 6.76 2.45 -21.43
CA ARG A 84 7.08 1.57 -20.30
C ARG A 84 6.58 2.16 -18.98
N LYS A 85 6.24 1.28 -18.04
CA LYS A 85 5.90 1.68 -16.67
C LYS A 85 7.16 2.11 -15.91
N TYR A 86 6.95 2.97 -14.93
CA TYR A 86 8.02 3.34 -14.01
C TYR A 86 8.23 2.25 -12.96
N LYS A 87 9.43 2.15 -12.44
CA LYS A 87 9.72 1.46 -11.19
C LYS A 87 9.18 2.30 -10.03
N VAL A 88 8.85 1.65 -8.92
CA VAL A 88 8.34 2.33 -7.72
C VAL A 88 9.26 3.49 -7.30
N LYS A 89 10.57 3.25 -7.28
CA LYS A 89 11.56 4.27 -6.87
C LYS A 89 11.63 5.49 -7.79
N ASP A 90 11.16 5.38 -9.03
CA ASP A 90 11.29 6.40 -10.06
C ASP A 90 9.96 7.09 -10.41
N LEU A 91 8.91 6.81 -9.66
CA LEU A 91 7.59 7.38 -9.94
C LEU A 91 7.62 8.91 -9.92
N PRO A 92 7.04 9.56 -10.94
CA PRO A 92 6.97 11.02 -11.02
C PRO A 92 5.83 11.55 -10.13
N ILE A 93 5.97 11.35 -8.82
CA ILE A 93 4.96 11.70 -7.83
C ILE A 93 5.11 13.14 -7.35
N ASN A 94 4.02 13.66 -6.79
CA ASN A 94 4.04 14.92 -6.07
C ASN A 94 4.60 14.69 -4.66
N LEU A 95 5.58 15.48 -4.25
CA LEU A 95 6.22 15.37 -2.93
C LEU A 95 5.28 15.66 -1.76
N ASP A 96 4.16 16.34 -2.03
CA ASP A 96 3.13 16.58 -1.01
C ASP A 96 2.06 15.48 -0.99
N GLY A 97 2.17 14.51 -1.90
CA GLY A 97 1.15 13.49 -2.09
C GLY A 97 1.33 12.27 -1.22
N ARG A 98 0.25 11.51 -1.12
CA ARG A 98 0.21 10.20 -0.48
C ARG A 98 -0.33 9.21 -1.49
N TYR A 99 0.39 8.13 -1.69
CA TYR A 99 0.11 7.14 -2.74
C TYR A 99 0.14 5.74 -2.17
N ILE A 100 -0.80 4.91 -2.63
CA ILE A 100 -0.73 3.47 -2.47
C ILE A 100 -0.42 2.91 -3.84
N VAL A 101 0.68 2.19 -3.97
CA VAL A 101 1.17 1.71 -5.26
C VAL A 101 1.06 0.19 -5.32
N LYS A 102 0.41 -0.31 -6.36
CA LYS A 102 0.28 -1.74 -6.61
C LYS A 102 1.32 -2.18 -7.63
N THR A 103 2.09 -3.18 -7.26
CA THR A 103 2.98 -3.95 -8.15
C THR A 103 2.28 -5.25 -8.54
N SER A 104 2.97 -6.20 -9.19
CA SER A 104 2.33 -7.45 -9.64
C SER A 104 1.81 -8.30 -8.48
N ARG A 105 2.52 -8.35 -7.33
CA ARG A 105 2.16 -9.20 -6.18
C ARG A 105 2.32 -8.51 -4.83
N HIS A 106 2.40 -7.19 -4.84
CA HIS A 106 2.68 -6.44 -3.63
C HIS A 106 2.03 -5.07 -3.70
N VAL A 107 1.72 -4.52 -2.54
CA VAL A 107 1.22 -3.15 -2.38
C VAL A 107 2.14 -2.43 -1.42
N THR A 108 2.50 -1.22 -1.76
CA THR A 108 3.40 -0.40 -0.96
C THR A 108 2.87 1.03 -0.86
N ALA A 109 3.46 1.82 0.02
CA ALA A 109 3.05 3.21 0.25
C ALA A 109 4.18 4.17 -0.04
N ILE A 110 3.82 5.32 -0.63
CA ILE A 110 4.72 6.45 -0.80
C ILE A 110 4.02 7.66 -0.18
N THR A 111 4.66 8.29 0.79
CA THR A 111 4.12 9.47 1.45
C THR A 111 5.16 10.57 1.49
N TYR A 112 4.80 11.75 1.01
CA TYR A 112 5.66 12.94 1.05
C TYR A 112 7.05 12.67 0.45
N GLY A 113 7.09 11.96 -0.67
CA GLY A 113 8.31 11.63 -1.39
C GLY A 113 9.14 10.49 -0.79
N GLU A 114 8.65 9.82 0.24
CA GLU A 114 9.33 8.70 0.89
C GLU A 114 8.62 7.38 0.62
N HIS A 115 9.37 6.38 0.19
CA HIS A 115 8.87 5.02 0.04
C HIS A 115 8.91 4.33 1.40
N ARG A 116 7.74 3.92 1.91
CA ARG A 116 7.60 3.32 3.23
C ARG A 116 7.02 1.92 3.16
N ASP A 117 7.79 0.95 3.64
CA ASP A 117 7.41 -0.46 3.61
C ASP A 117 8.30 -1.25 4.58
N THR A 118 8.02 -2.53 4.76
CA THR A 118 8.89 -3.42 5.54
C THR A 118 10.09 -3.91 4.75
N TRP A 119 10.04 -3.82 3.42
CA TRP A 119 11.16 -4.14 2.55
C TRP A 119 11.12 -3.24 1.31
N ASN A 120 12.28 -3.05 0.69
CA ASN A 120 12.42 -2.13 -0.43
C ASN A 120 12.05 -2.82 -1.77
N CYS A 121 10.84 -2.55 -2.25
CA CYS A 121 10.38 -3.00 -3.55
C CYS A 121 10.57 -1.94 -4.66
N GLY A 122 11.49 -1.01 -4.47
CA GLY A 122 11.71 0.12 -5.38
C GLY A 122 12.05 -0.27 -6.82
N GLU A 123 12.63 -1.45 -7.04
CA GLU A 123 12.96 -1.96 -8.38
C GLU A 123 11.78 -2.61 -9.12
N TRP A 124 10.65 -2.79 -8.45
CA TRP A 124 9.47 -3.39 -9.05
C TRP A 124 8.67 -2.36 -9.84
N SER A 125 8.01 -2.82 -10.92
CA SER A 125 7.16 -1.96 -11.75
C SER A 125 5.89 -1.57 -11.02
N ALA A 126 5.53 -0.29 -11.08
CA ALA A 126 4.29 0.24 -10.55
C ALA A 126 3.18 0.02 -11.59
N ASN A 127 2.27 -0.92 -11.30
CA ASN A 127 1.22 -1.33 -12.23
C ASN A 127 -0.02 -0.44 -12.15
N SER A 128 -0.30 0.10 -11.00
CA SER A 128 -1.37 1.08 -10.76
C SER A 128 -1.09 1.78 -9.43
N TYR A 129 -1.82 2.86 -9.19
CA TYR A 129 -1.70 3.56 -7.93
C TYR A 129 -3.04 4.15 -7.51
N TYR A 130 -3.16 4.45 -6.23
CA TYR A 130 -4.37 5.01 -5.62
C TYR A 130 -4.02 6.33 -4.96
N THR A 131 -4.90 7.31 -5.13
CA THR A 131 -4.83 8.63 -4.49
C THR A 131 -6.20 9.03 -3.98
N LYS A 132 -6.21 9.92 -3.02
CA LYS A 132 -7.47 10.48 -2.52
C LYS A 132 -7.91 11.70 -3.31
#